data_c8c62dcbb326833146c3d98e47fc53e2
#
_entry.id   c8c62dcbb326833146c3d98e47fc53e2
#
_cell.length_a   1.000
_cell.length_b   1.000
_cell.length_c   1.000
_cell.angle_alpha   90.00
_cell.angle_beta   90.00
_cell.angle_gamma   90.00
#
_symmetry.space_group_name_H-M   'P 1'
#
loop_
_entity.id
_entity.type
_entity.pdbx_description
1 polymer ?
#
loop_
_entity_poly.entity_id
_entity_poly.type
_entity_poly.pdbx_seq_one_letter_code
_entity_poly.pdbx_strand_id
1 'polypeptide(L)'
;MRIALIINDIETEIAEYTSVYLGMKMHNQGHEVYYTGVADLVYYPDGHMGATAKRAPGKKYKTTKTYLQAIQDESAIVEKIKANDLDVLLLRNDPASEPVGRGWAKNASVIFGQLALRHGVIVLNDPNSLSEAVNKMYFQHFPESVRPRTLITRDPKEIQNFHEEQGGNIIMKPLQGSGGAGVFLVKKDDSANLNQMIEAISRDGYVIAQEYLPKATEGDVRLFVVNGEALKWEGKYAAIRRVNKTEDIRSNMSAGGSAEKVKVDDTMLEIVDTIRPKLVLDGMFLVGLDIVGDKLMEINVFSPGGLQGASDLEGVDFSIPVIQAIENKVKYRKEYADLISNKLLATI
;
A
#
# COMPACT_ATOMS: atom_id res chain seq x y z
N MET A 1 -19.02 13.48 -5.02
CA MET A 1 -18.81 12.66 -3.82
C MET A 1 -18.01 13.46 -2.81
N ARG A 2 -18.20 13.16 -1.52
CA ARG A 2 -17.37 13.65 -0.42
C ARG A 2 -16.43 12.50 -0.01
N ILE A 3 -15.13 12.70 -0.18
CA ILE A 3 -14.11 11.66 -0.03
C ILE A 3 -13.05 12.16 0.95
N ALA A 4 -12.74 11.37 1.97
CA ALA A 4 -11.62 11.66 2.86
C ALA A 4 -10.49 10.63 2.67
N LEU A 5 -9.24 11.11 2.70
CA LEU A 5 -8.03 10.29 2.72
C LEU A 5 -7.41 10.39 4.11
N ILE A 6 -7.29 9.26 4.81
CA ILE A 6 -6.47 9.18 6.02
C ILE A 6 -5.04 8.87 5.60
N ILE A 7 -4.14 9.77 5.93
CA ILE A 7 -2.70 9.70 5.63
C ILE A 7 -1.90 9.72 6.94
N ASN A 8 -0.59 9.49 6.89
CA ASN A 8 0.24 9.57 8.09
C ASN A 8 0.22 10.95 8.71
N ASP A 9 0.56 11.97 7.90
CA ASP A 9 0.55 13.38 8.29
C ASP A 9 0.54 14.24 7.01
N ILE A 10 -0.21 15.33 7.00
CA ILE A 10 -0.29 16.24 5.85
C ILE A 10 1.07 16.86 5.53
N GLU A 11 1.86 17.16 6.55
CA GLU A 11 3.17 17.80 6.38
C GLU A 11 4.24 16.86 5.83
N THR A 12 4.02 15.53 5.94
CA THR A 12 4.94 14.50 5.39
C THR A 12 4.55 13.99 4.01
N GLU A 13 3.37 14.40 3.50
CA GLU A 13 2.99 14.06 2.13
C GLU A 13 3.90 14.74 1.11
N ILE A 14 4.21 14.02 0.03
CA ILE A 14 4.98 14.54 -1.12
C ILE A 14 4.18 14.41 -2.41
N ALA A 15 4.52 15.26 -3.38
CA ALA A 15 3.78 15.39 -4.63
C ALA A 15 3.70 14.09 -5.46
N GLU A 16 4.68 13.21 -5.30
CA GLU A 16 4.80 11.92 -6.01
C GLU A 16 3.93 10.81 -5.44
N TYR A 17 3.32 11.02 -4.27
CA TYR A 17 2.49 10.00 -3.64
C TYR A 17 1.18 9.78 -4.39
N THR A 18 0.79 8.52 -4.50
CA THR A 18 -0.47 8.11 -5.12
C THR A 18 -1.68 8.78 -4.44
N SER A 19 -1.63 9.03 -3.13
CA SER A 19 -2.66 9.76 -2.38
C SER A 19 -2.87 11.17 -2.95
N VAL A 20 -1.78 11.90 -3.20
CA VAL A 20 -1.83 13.26 -3.76
C VAL A 20 -2.29 13.25 -5.21
N TYR A 21 -1.78 12.30 -6.01
CA TYR A 21 -2.17 12.13 -7.41
C TYR A 21 -3.67 11.86 -7.56
N LEU A 22 -4.19 10.84 -6.87
CA LEU A 22 -5.61 10.50 -6.91
C LEU A 22 -6.48 11.63 -6.36
N GLY A 23 -6.07 12.24 -5.24
CA GLY A 23 -6.81 13.35 -4.64
C GLY A 23 -6.91 14.56 -5.57
N MET A 24 -5.82 14.95 -6.24
CA MET A 24 -5.85 16.02 -7.24
C MET A 24 -6.80 15.70 -8.40
N LYS A 25 -6.76 14.44 -8.91
CA LYS A 25 -7.63 14.03 -10.02
C LYS A 25 -9.10 14.02 -9.63
N MET A 26 -9.45 13.50 -8.45
CA MET A 26 -10.79 13.55 -7.89
C MET A 26 -11.26 14.99 -7.69
N HIS A 27 -10.42 15.85 -7.10
CA HIS A 27 -10.71 17.27 -6.92
C HIS A 27 -10.98 17.98 -8.26
N ASN A 28 -10.16 17.74 -9.28
CA ASN A 28 -10.31 18.33 -10.61
C ASN A 28 -11.59 17.85 -11.34
N GLN A 29 -12.13 16.70 -10.96
CA GLN A 29 -13.43 16.18 -11.43
C GLN A 29 -14.63 16.77 -10.66
N GLY A 30 -14.37 17.62 -9.64
CA GLY A 30 -15.41 18.29 -8.87
C GLY A 30 -15.86 17.55 -7.62
N HIS A 31 -15.11 16.55 -7.17
CA HIS A 31 -15.36 15.91 -5.88
C HIS A 31 -14.82 16.77 -4.72
N GLU A 32 -15.45 16.71 -3.57
CA GLU A 32 -14.91 17.28 -2.33
C GLU A 32 -13.92 16.30 -1.72
N VAL A 33 -12.63 16.65 -1.74
CA VAL A 33 -11.54 15.80 -1.30
C VAL A 33 -10.88 16.36 -0.05
N TYR A 34 -10.93 15.60 1.02
CA TYR A 34 -10.41 15.94 2.34
C TYR A 34 -9.18 15.10 2.65
N TYR A 35 -8.19 15.70 3.30
CA TYR A 35 -7.03 15.02 3.85
C TYR A 35 -7.02 15.18 5.36
N THR A 36 -6.77 14.09 6.07
CA THR A 36 -6.62 14.05 7.51
C THR A 36 -5.47 13.18 7.94
N GLY A 37 -4.63 13.66 8.84
CA GLY A 37 -3.59 12.85 9.45
C GLY A 37 -4.17 11.85 10.45
N VAL A 38 -3.45 10.76 10.73
CA VAL A 38 -3.86 9.80 11.76
C VAL A 38 -3.97 10.41 13.16
N ALA A 39 -3.31 11.56 13.40
CA ALA A 39 -3.38 12.29 14.66
C ALA A 39 -4.63 13.17 14.80
N ASP A 40 -5.33 13.44 13.71
CA ASP A 40 -6.47 14.35 13.67
C ASP A 40 -7.83 13.66 13.77
N LEU A 41 -7.80 12.31 13.90
CA LEU A 41 -9.00 11.49 14.04
C LEU A 41 -9.60 11.66 15.43
N VAL A 42 -10.93 11.65 15.51
CA VAL A 42 -11.67 11.84 16.75
C VAL A 42 -12.88 10.91 16.84
N TYR A 43 -13.15 10.42 18.03
CA TYR A 43 -14.41 9.78 18.40
C TYR A 43 -15.18 10.71 19.34
N TYR A 44 -16.38 11.11 18.93
CA TYR A 44 -17.21 12.03 19.67
C TYR A 44 -18.11 11.31 20.70
N PRO A 45 -18.53 11.99 21.79
CA PRO A 45 -19.42 11.41 22.79
C PRO A 45 -20.79 10.97 22.26
N ASP A 46 -21.20 11.48 21.10
CA ASP A 46 -22.43 11.10 20.40
C ASP A 46 -22.29 9.79 19.60
N GLY A 47 -21.14 9.13 19.68
CA GLY A 47 -20.87 7.85 19.02
C GLY A 47 -20.34 7.97 17.59
N HIS A 48 -20.14 9.18 17.06
CA HIS A 48 -19.64 9.39 15.70
C HIS A 48 -18.11 9.46 15.64
N MET A 49 -17.57 8.86 14.59
CA MET A 49 -16.18 9.09 14.16
C MET A 49 -16.13 10.36 13.32
N GLY A 50 -15.09 11.16 13.50
CA GLY A 50 -14.81 12.32 12.68
C GLY A 50 -13.33 12.65 12.62
N ALA A 51 -13.00 13.78 12.04
CA ALA A 51 -11.63 14.27 11.94
C ALA A 51 -11.60 15.80 11.73
N THR A 52 -10.45 16.40 12.06
CA THR A 52 -10.07 17.70 11.49
C THR A 52 -9.38 17.42 10.16
N ALA A 53 -9.89 17.99 9.08
CA ALA A 53 -9.41 17.72 7.74
C ALA A 53 -9.08 19.01 6.97
N LYS A 54 -8.15 18.91 6.03
CA LYS A 54 -7.80 20.00 5.11
C LYS A 54 -8.24 19.65 3.69
N ARG A 55 -8.66 20.66 2.94
CA ARG A 55 -8.88 20.54 1.49
C ARG A 55 -8.36 21.75 0.71
N ALA A 56 -8.05 21.52 -0.55
CA ALA A 56 -7.54 22.57 -1.43
C ALA A 56 -8.66 23.61 -1.77
N PRO A 57 -8.36 24.92 -1.72
CA PRO A 57 -9.35 25.98 -1.97
C PRO A 57 -9.67 26.24 -3.44
N GLY A 58 -8.76 25.90 -4.35
CA GLY A 58 -8.91 26.16 -5.78
C GLY A 58 -9.88 25.22 -6.48
N LYS A 59 -10.28 25.57 -7.70
CA LYS A 59 -11.18 24.71 -8.50
C LYS A 59 -10.47 23.62 -9.27
N LYS A 60 -9.27 23.89 -9.80
CA LYS A 60 -8.47 22.95 -10.57
C LYS A 60 -6.96 23.20 -10.38
N TYR A 61 -6.21 22.13 -10.36
CA TYR A 61 -4.75 22.13 -10.23
C TYR A 61 -4.13 21.41 -11.42
N LYS A 62 -3.04 21.95 -11.97
CA LYS A 62 -2.34 21.37 -13.11
C LYS A 62 -1.33 20.30 -12.71
N THR A 63 -0.76 20.42 -11.51
CA THR A 63 0.28 19.51 -11.01
C THR A 63 -0.01 19.08 -9.57
N THR A 64 0.43 17.89 -9.22
CA THR A 64 0.37 17.37 -7.84
C THR A 64 1.10 18.29 -6.86
N LYS A 65 2.21 18.89 -7.27
CA LYS A 65 2.98 19.83 -6.46
C LYS A 65 2.15 21.05 -6.06
N THR A 66 1.47 21.71 -7.03
CA THR A 66 0.64 22.89 -6.72
C THR A 66 -0.61 22.53 -5.93
N TYR A 67 -1.15 21.34 -6.14
CA TYR A 67 -2.29 20.83 -5.36
C TYR A 67 -1.89 20.55 -3.92
N LEU A 68 -0.80 19.83 -3.68
CA LEU A 68 -0.30 19.54 -2.34
C LEU A 68 0.06 20.81 -1.58
N GLN A 69 0.77 21.74 -2.23
CA GLN A 69 1.10 23.04 -1.64
C GLN A 69 -0.14 23.75 -1.14
N ALA A 70 -1.24 23.75 -1.91
CA ALA A 70 -2.50 24.39 -1.51
C ALA A 70 -3.20 23.69 -0.33
N ILE A 71 -2.88 22.43 -0.04
CA ILE A 71 -3.38 21.72 1.16
C ILE A 71 -2.48 21.96 2.38
N GLN A 72 -1.17 22.09 2.17
CA GLN A 72 -0.19 22.34 3.23
C GLN A 72 -0.12 23.81 3.65
N ASP A 73 -0.49 24.73 2.75
CA ASP A 73 -0.46 26.18 2.97
C ASP A 73 -1.56 26.64 3.98
N GLU A 74 -1.38 27.82 4.53
CA GLU A 74 -2.37 28.52 5.38
C GLU A 74 -3.69 28.82 4.65
N SER A 75 -3.67 28.85 3.32
CA SER A 75 -4.88 29.03 2.49
C SER A 75 -5.77 27.80 2.41
N ALA A 76 -5.32 26.64 2.92
CA ALA A 76 -6.12 25.42 2.95
C ALA A 76 -7.41 25.62 3.75
N ILE A 77 -8.49 25.03 3.25
CA ILE A 77 -9.78 25.06 3.97
C ILE A 77 -9.73 23.96 5.04
N VAL A 78 -9.81 24.37 6.30
CA VAL A 78 -9.83 23.45 7.46
C VAL A 78 -11.25 23.22 7.89
N GLU A 79 -11.69 21.98 7.94
CA GLU A 79 -13.05 21.58 8.32
C GLU A 79 -13.05 20.42 9.31
N LYS A 80 -14.04 20.43 10.23
CA LYS A 80 -14.38 19.25 11.02
C LYS A 80 -15.38 18.43 10.25
N ILE A 81 -15.01 17.20 9.90
CA ILE A 81 -15.86 16.28 9.16
C ILE A 81 -16.30 15.11 10.06
N LYS A 82 -17.47 14.56 9.81
CA LYS A 82 -17.96 13.33 10.44
C LYS A 82 -18.04 12.22 9.38
N ALA A 83 -17.87 10.96 9.79
CA ALA A 83 -17.91 9.82 8.88
C ALA A 83 -19.23 9.74 8.10
N ASN A 84 -20.36 10.00 8.74
CA ASN A 84 -21.68 9.98 8.09
C ASN A 84 -21.92 11.11 7.06
N ASP A 85 -21.01 12.08 6.97
CA ASP A 85 -21.04 13.13 5.94
C ASP A 85 -20.26 12.72 4.69
N LEU A 86 -19.56 11.57 4.73
CA LEU A 86 -18.69 11.10 3.66
C LEU A 86 -19.36 10.00 2.84
N ASP A 87 -19.12 10.00 1.54
CA ASP A 87 -19.42 8.85 0.68
C ASP A 87 -18.33 7.77 0.81
N VAL A 88 -17.04 8.19 0.87
CA VAL A 88 -15.89 7.28 0.85
C VAL A 88 -14.80 7.74 1.81
N LEU A 89 -14.19 6.78 2.49
CA LEU A 89 -12.99 6.95 3.31
C LEU A 89 -11.89 6.05 2.74
N LEU A 90 -10.80 6.66 2.26
CA LEU A 90 -9.63 5.95 1.75
C LEU A 90 -8.57 5.87 2.84
N LEU A 91 -8.17 4.66 3.25
CA LEU A 91 -7.09 4.44 4.20
C LEU A 91 -5.76 4.42 3.43
N ARG A 92 -5.03 5.52 3.50
CA ARG A 92 -3.81 5.76 2.71
C ARG A 92 -2.57 6.04 3.55
N ASN A 93 -2.64 5.87 4.86
CA ASN A 93 -1.45 5.89 5.70
C ASN A 93 -0.63 4.61 5.52
N ASP A 94 0.66 4.70 5.72
CA ASP A 94 1.56 3.55 5.82
C ASP A 94 1.98 3.35 7.29
N PRO A 95 1.46 2.29 7.97
CA PRO A 95 1.82 2.01 9.36
C PRO A 95 3.32 1.78 9.58
N ALA A 96 4.03 1.33 8.55
CA ALA A 96 5.46 1.04 8.62
C ALA A 96 6.34 2.30 8.50
N SER A 97 5.78 3.39 7.97
CA SER A 97 6.45 4.68 7.84
C SER A 97 6.29 5.59 9.07
N GLU A 98 5.54 5.16 10.10
CA GLU A 98 5.39 5.94 11.32
C GLU A 98 6.73 6.05 12.09
N PRO A 99 7.13 7.27 12.50
CA PRO A 99 8.35 7.49 13.24
C PRO A 99 8.40 6.72 14.56
N VAL A 100 9.62 6.47 15.05
CA VAL A 100 9.84 5.91 16.39
C VAL A 100 9.16 6.81 17.44
N GLY A 101 8.42 6.19 18.36
CA GLY A 101 7.61 6.88 19.38
C GLY A 101 6.15 7.12 19.00
N ARG A 102 5.76 6.94 17.72
CA ARG A 102 4.37 7.04 17.26
C ARG A 102 3.70 5.68 17.07
N GLY A 103 4.06 4.68 17.87
CA GLY A 103 3.48 3.32 17.78
C GLY A 103 1.96 3.29 17.88
N TRP A 104 1.32 4.25 18.56
CA TRP A 104 -0.12 4.42 18.65
C TRP A 104 -0.76 4.72 17.30
N ALA A 105 -0.05 5.36 16.37
CA ALA A 105 -0.55 5.77 15.05
C ALA A 105 -0.69 4.60 14.07
N LYS A 106 0.10 3.53 14.26
CA LYS A 106 0.16 2.39 13.32
C LYS A 106 -1.19 1.77 12.99
N ASN A 107 -2.07 1.65 13.98
CA ASN A 107 -3.40 1.06 13.83
C ASN A 107 -4.54 2.09 13.81
N ALA A 108 -4.24 3.38 13.92
CA ALA A 108 -5.26 4.41 14.08
C ALA A 108 -6.26 4.42 12.92
N SER A 109 -5.79 4.46 11.68
CA SER A 109 -6.68 4.46 10.51
C SER A 109 -7.56 3.22 10.43
N VAL A 110 -7.03 2.05 10.79
CA VAL A 110 -7.77 0.79 10.78
C VAL A 110 -8.89 0.84 11.83
N ILE A 111 -8.55 1.22 13.07
CA ILE A 111 -9.53 1.29 14.17
C ILE A 111 -10.63 2.31 13.86
N PHE A 112 -10.27 3.50 13.40
CA PHE A 112 -11.24 4.53 13.03
C PHE A 112 -12.02 4.16 11.76
N GLY A 113 -11.38 3.48 10.80
CA GLY A 113 -12.06 2.93 9.63
C GLY A 113 -13.12 1.89 9.98
N GLN A 114 -12.85 1.00 10.95
CA GLN A 114 -13.82 0.04 11.45
C GLN A 114 -15.02 0.73 12.13
N LEU A 115 -14.80 1.83 12.84
CA LEU A 115 -15.88 2.64 13.39
C LEU A 115 -16.68 3.33 12.30
N ALA A 116 -16.00 3.87 11.27
CA ALA A 116 -16.65 4.55 10.16
C ALA A 116 -17.63 3.65 9.39
N LEU A 117 -17.35 2.35 9.28
CA LEU A 117 -18.26 1.38 8.66
C LEU A 117 -19.68 1.39 9.29
N ARG A 118 -19.77 1.65 10.61
CA ARG A 118 -21.06 1.70 11.33
C ARG A 118 -21.94 2.87 10.92
N HIS A 119 -21.37 3.86 10.25
CA HIS A 119 -22.06 5.05 9.78
C HIS A 119 -22.37 5.01 8.27
N GLY A 120 -22.23 3.83 7.63
CA GLY A 120 -22.60 3.61 6.22
C GLY A 120 -21.59 4.13 5.20
N VAL A 121 -20.48 4.73 5.63
CA VAL A 121 -19.41 5.17 4.72
C VAL A 121 -18.70 3.98 4.09
N ILE A 122 -18.32 4.11 2.82
CA ILE A 122 -17.50 3.10 2.14
C ILE A 122 -16.06 3.29 2.56
N VAL A 123 -15.43 2.27 3.15
CA VAL A 123 -14.02 2.31 3.57
C VAL A 123 -13.16 1.42 2.68
N LEU A 124 -12.12 1.95 2.09
CA LEU A 124 -11.24 1.28 1.12
C LEU A 124 -9.75 1.43 1.52
N ASN A 125 -8.92 0.35 1.58
CA ASN A 125 -9.35 -1.05 1.54
C ASN A 125 -10.19 -1.41 2.78
N ASP A 126 -10.78 -2.61 2.84
CA ASP A 126 -11.61 -2.99 3.98
C ASP A 126 -10.80 -2.98 5.29
N PRO A 127 -11.22 -2.21 6.32
CA PRO A 127 -10.41 -2.01 7.52
C PRO A 127 -10.32 -3.26 8.41
N ASN A 128 -11.31 -4.18 8.34
CA ASN A 128 -11.24 -5.42 9.11
C ASN A 128 -10.14 -6.32 8.58
N SER A 129 -10.01 -6.42 7.25
CA SER A 129 -8.95 -7.19 6.62
C SER A 129 -7.59 -6.49 6.67
N LEU A 130 -7.55 -5.15 6.61
CA LEU A 130 -6.31 -4.40 6.84
C LEU A 130 -5.73 -4.64 8.25
N SER A 131 -6.58 -4.92 9.26
CA SER A 131 -6.09 -5.25 10.61
C SER A 131 -5.23 -6.54 10.63
N GLU A 132 -5.44 -7.46 9.70
CA GLU A 132 -4.61 -8.65 9.52
C GLU A 132 -3.33 -8.38 8.73
N ALA A 133 -3.31 -7.28 7.97
CA ALA A 133 -2.22 -6.90 7.07
C ALA A 133 -1.23 -5.88 7.64
N VAL A 134 -1.29 -5.59 8.95
CA VAL A 134 -0.41 -4.60 9.62
C VAL A 134 1.08 -4.98 9.62
N ASN A 135 1.40 -6.20 9.22
CA ASN A 135 2.77 -6.67 9.07
C ASN A 135 2.89 -7.69 7.93
N LYS A 136 4.11 -8.10 7.61
CA LYS A 136 4.42 -9.00 6.48
C LYS A 136 3.93 -10.45 6.66
N MET A 137 3.35 -10.82 7.82
CA MET A 137 2.73 -12.13 8.00
C MET A 137 1.52 -12.32 7.08
N TYR A 138 0.78 -11.27 6.76
CA TYR A 138 -0.33 -11.29 5.81
C TYR A 138 0.05 -11.92 4.47
N PHE A 139 1.28 -11.69 4.02
CA PHE A 139 1.80 -12.27 2.79
C PHE A 139 1.82 -13.81 2.81
N GLN A 140 1.90 -14.45 3.98
CA GLN A 140 1.92 -15.90 4.11
C GLN A 140 0.55 -16.56 3.90
N HIS A 141 -0.53 -15.78 3.83
CA HIS A 141 -1.88 -16.27 3.51
C HIS A 141 -2.09 -16.54 2.01
N PHE A 142 -1.17 -16.14 1.15
CA PHE A 142 -1.23 -16.38 -0.30
C PHE A 142 -0.59 -17.73 -0.66
N PRO A 143 -0.96 -18.33 -1.82
CA PRO A 143 -0.45 -19.65 -2.23
C PRO A 143 1.07 -19.72 -2.32
N GLU A 144 1.65 -20.83 -1.88
CA GLU A 144 3.11 -21.07 -1.93
C GLU A 144 3.67 -21.07 -3.37
N SER A 145 2.83 -21.44 -4.34
CA SER A 145 3.23 -21.49 -5.75
C SER A 145 3.72 -20.14 -6.29
N VAL A 146 3.18 -19.03 -5.76
CA VAL A 146 3.50 -17.67 -6.25
C VAL A 146 4.43 -16.89 -5.35
N ARG A 147 4.83 -17.41 -4.20
CA ARG A 147 5.70 -16.70 -3.25
C ARG A 147 7.00 -17.47 -3.00
N PRO A 148 8.09 -16.78 -2.62
CA PRO A 148 9.33 -17.45 -2.25
C PRO A 148 9.15 -18.25 -0.94
N ARG A 149 9.93 -19.32 -0.79
CA ARG A 149 9.99 -20.07 0.49
C ARG A 149 10.38 -19.13 1.61
N THR A 150 9.66 -19.22 2.72
CA THR A 150 9.80 -18.25 3.80
C THR A 150 9.71 -18.94 5.15
N LEU A 151 10.65 -18.67 6.01
CA LEU A 151 10.67 -19.00 7.44
C LEU A 151 10.47 -17.71 8.24
N ILE A 152 9.64 -17.73 9.27
CA ILE A 152 9.44 -16.58 10.18
C ILE A 152 9.63 -17.07 11.61
N THR A 153 10.72 -16.67 12.25
CA THR A 153 11.07 -17.14 13.57
C THR A 153 11.95 -16.13 14.31
N ARG A 154 12.21 -16.37 15.59
CA ARG A 154 13.24 -15.72 16.40
C ARG A 154 14.35 -16.69 16.80
N ASP A 155 14.22 -17.97 16.46
CA ASP A 155 15.20 -18.99 16.79
C ASP A 155 16.40 -18.93 15.80
N PRO A 156 17.61 -18.61 16.27
CA PRO A 156 18.77 -18.54 15.39
C PRO A 156 19.10 -19.89 14.72
N LYS A 157 18.82 -21.02 15.38
CA LYS A 157 19.11 -22.35 14.83
C LYS A 157 18.21 -22.68 13.65
N GLU A 158 16.92 -22.32 13.76
CA GLU A 158 15.99 -22.50 12.65
C GLU A 158 16.40 -21.66 11.43
N ILE A 159 16.90 -20.42 11.64
CA ILE A 159 17.40 -19.57 10.56
C ILE A 159 18.66 -20.13 9.93
N GLN A 160 19.60 -20.65 10.73
CA GLN A 160 20.82 -21.31 10.25
C GLN A 160 20.49 -22.54 9.39
N ASN A 161 19.59 -23.41 9.88
CA ASN A 161 19.12 -24.58 9.14
C ASN A 161 18.50 -24.18 7.79
N PHE A 162 17.61 -23.18 7.82
CA PHE A 162 16.98 -22.66 6.60
C PHE A 162 18.01 -22.08 5.62
N HIS A 163 19.02 -21.35 6.11
CA HIS A 163 20.11 -20.85 5.27
C HIS A 163 20.88 -21.98 4.58
N GLU A 164 21.19 -23.06 5.29
CA GLU A 164 21.83 -24.25 4.71
C GLU A 164 20.92 -24.93 3.68
N GLU A 165 19.63 -25.14 4.00
CA GLU A 165 18.64 -25.72 3.10
C GLU A 165 18.47 -24.93 1.78
N GLN A 166 18.62 -23.59 1.85
CA GLN A 166 18.55 -22.71 0.68
C GLN A 166 19.90 -22.60 -0.09
N GLY A 167 20.88 -23.46 0.22
CA GLY A 167 22.19 -23.46 -0.44
C GLY A 167 23.08 -22.28 -0.07
N GLY A 168 22.79 -21.64 1.06
CA GLY A 168 23.61 -20.58 1.63
C GLY A 168 23.29 -19.16 1.12
N ASN A 169 22.20 -18.96 0.39
CA ASN A 169 21.77 -17.63 -0.03
C ASN A 169 20.31 -17.38 0.40
N ILE A 170 20.12 -16.44 1.32
CA ILE A 170 18.80 -16.02 1.79
C ILE A 170 18.71 -14.51 1.91
N ILE A 171 17.47 -14.00 1.89
CA ILE A 171 17.16 -12.64 2.31
C ILE A 171 16.66 -12.70 3.75
N MET A 172 17.23 -11.87 4.61
CA MET A 172 16.71 -11.64 5.96
C MET A 172 16.11 -10.22 6.04
N LYS A 173 14.95 -10.11 6.68
CA LYS A 173 14.26 -8.83 6.88
C LYS A 173 13.38 -8.85 8.14
N PRO A 174 13.10 -7.67 8.76
CA PRO A 174 12.18 -7.62 9.90
C PRO A 174 10.74 -7.89 9.45
N LEU A 175 9.94 -8.46 10.35
CA LEU A 175 8.51 -8.69 10.13
C LEU A 175 7.75 -7.36 9.93
N GLN A 176 8.20 -6.29 10.58
CA GLN A 176 7.64 -4.94 10.46
C GLN A 176 8.65 -4.04 9.74
N GLY A 177 8.16 -3.03 9.03
CA GLY A 177 8.99 -2.06 8.32
C GLY A 177 8.67 -2.00 6.82
N SER A 178 9.05 -0.88 6.20
CA SER A 178 8.90 -0.59 4.77
C SER A 178 10.19 -0.02 4.20
N GLY A 179 10.19 0.28 2.89
CA GLY A 179 11.30 0.97 2.25
C GLY A 179 12.64 0.22 2.21
N GLY A 180 12.65 -1.10 2.46
CA GLY A 180 13.88 -1.90 2.44
C GLY A 180 14.79 -1.73 3.67
N ALA A 181 14.33 -1.05 4.72
CA ALA A 181 15.10 -0.92 5.95
C ALA A 181 15.27 -2.29 6.63
N GLY A 182 16.50 -2.60 7.04
CA GLY A 182 16.82 -3.86 7.72
C GLY A 182 16.78 -5.10 6.81
N VAL A 183 16.83 -4.94 5.49
CA VAL A 183 16.92 -6.05 4.53
C VAL A 183 18.39 -6.39 4.29
N PHE A 184 18.74 -7.67 4.50
CA PHE A 184 20.08 -8.20 4.29
C PHE A 184 20.04 -9.37 3.31
N LEU A 185 20.95 -9.36 2.34
CA LEU A 185 21.33 -10.56 1.59
C LEU A 185 22.44 -11.27 2.38
N VAL A 186 22.17 -12.48 2.80
CA VAL A 186 23.16 -13.37 3.40
C VAL A 186 23.62 -14.33 2.32
N LYS A 187 24.92 -14.33 2.04
CA LYS A 187 25.55 -15.25 1.10
C LYS A 187 26.24 -16.40 1.85
N LYS A 188 26.56 -17.46 1.14
CA LYS A 188 27.24 -18.63 1.68
C LYS A 188 28.52 -18.27 2.44
N ASP A 189 29.28 -17.30 1.93
CA ASP A 189 30.55 -16.86 2.53
C ASP A 189 30.36 -15.92 3.75
N ASP A 190 29.13 -15.44 3.99
CA ASP A 190 28.79 -14.55 5.11
C ASP A 190 28.42 -15.32 6.39
N SER A 191 28.50 -16.63 6.40
CA SER A 191 28.09 -17.51 7.52
C SER A 191 28.69 -17.09 8.88
N ALA A 192 29.90 -16.54 8.89
CA ALA A 192 30.55 -16.02 10.10
C ALA A 192 29.79 -14.84 10.73
N ASN A 193 29.07 -14.03 9.93
CA ASN A 193 28.34 -12.85 10.38
C ASN A 193 26.83 -13.11 10.56
N LEU A 194 26.34 -14.29 10.15
CA LEU A 194 24.92 -14.63 10.16
C LEU A 194 24.29 -14.44 11.55
N ASN A 195 24.98 -14.88 12.61
CA ASN A 195 24.47 -14.74 13.98
C ASN A 195 24.31 -13.27 14.41
N GLN A 196 25.25 -12.41 14.02
CA GLN A 196 25.17 -10.98 14.33
C GLN A 196 24.01 -10.30 13.56
N MET A 197 23.78 -10.69 12.30
CA MET A 197 22.65 -10.20 11.50
C MET A 197 21.32 -10.67 12.10
N ILE A 198 21.20 -11.93 12.51
CA ILE A 198 20.02 -12.47 13.19
C ILE A 198 19.76 -11.68 14.49
N GLU A 199 20.79 -11.48 15.31
CA GLU A 199 20.67 -10.73 16.55
C GLU A 199 20.22 -9.29 16.31
N ALA A 200 20.79 -8.61 15.30
CA ALA A 200 20.42 -7.24 14.95
C ALA A 200 18.94 -7.09 14.59
N ILE A 201 18.41 -8.00 13.75
CA ILE A 201 17.01 -7.95 13.32
C ILE A 201 16.07 -8.40 14.45
N SER A 202 16.44 -9.42 15.22
CA SER A 202 15.58 -10.00 16.26
C SER A 202 15.41 -9.10 17.50
N ARG A 203 16.18 -8.01 17.62
CA ARG A 203 15.95 -6.97 18.64
C ARG A 203 14.57 -6.35 18.52
N ASP A 204 14.11 -6.15 17.29
CA ASP A 204 12.84 -5.48 16.98
C ASP A 204 11.68 -6.46 16.77
N GLY A 205 11.91 -7.78 16.88
CA GLY A 205 10.83 -8.76 16.74
C GLY A 205 11.22 -10.04 16.00
N TYR A 206 10.28 -10.55 15.20
CA TYR A 206 10.52 -11.73 14.37
C TYR A 206 11.35 -11.41 13.13
N VAL A 207 12.20 -12.38 12.76
CA VAL A 207 13.00 -12.37 11.52
C VAL A 207 12.24 -13.13 10.44
N ILE A 208 12.13 -12.55 9.27
CA ILE A 208 11.77 -13.25 8.05
C ILE A 208 13.06 -13.69 7.37
N ALA A 209 13.28 -14.98 7.25
CA ALA A 209 14.29 -15.58 6.38
C ALA A 209 13.59 -16.10 5.13
N GLN A 210 14.03 -15.65 3.95
CA GLN A 210 13.34 -15.89 2.69
C GLN A 210 14.33 -16.35 1.63
N GLU A 211 13.88 -17.25 0.77
CA GLU A 211 14.58 -17.67 -0.44
C GLU A 211 15.08 -16.46 -1.21
N TYR A 212 16.34 -16.50 -1.62
CA TYR A 212 16.90 -15.50 -2.51
C TYR A 212 16.47 -15.76 -3.95
N LEU A 213 15.90 -14.76 -4.60
CA LEU A 213 15.50 -14.81 -5.99
C LEU A 213 16.61 -14.18 -6.86
N PRO A 214 17.38 -14.93 -7.65
CA PRO A 214 18.50 -14.37 -8.44
C PRO A 214 18.09 -13.25 -9.40
N LYS A 215 16.87 -13.32 -9.96
CA LYS A 215 16.32 -12.28 -10.84
C LYS A 215 16.08 -10.93 -10.13
N ALA A 216 16.17 -10.86 -8.80
CA ALA A 216 16.08 -9.59 -8.06
C ALA A 216 17.18 -8.59 -8.43
N THR A 217 18.31 -9.08 -8.97
CA THR A 217 19.38 -8.20 -9.50
C THR A 217 18.94 -7.38 -10.72
N GLU A 218 17.91 -7.82 -11.43
CA GLU A 218 17.32 -7.11 -12.57
C GLU A 218 16.26 -6.07 -12.13
N GLY A 219 16.04 -5.94 -10.82
CA GLY A 219 14.98 -5.13 -10.22
C GLY A 219 13.71 -5.94 -9.97
N ASP A 220 12.65 -5.23 -9.57
CA ASP A 220 11.32 -5.77 -9.37
C ASP A 220 10.27 -4.99 -10.16
N VAL A 221 9.12 -5.61 -10.38
CA VAL A 221 7.99 -4.97 -11.05
C VAL A 221 6.91 -4.64 -10.03
N ARG A 222 6.60 -3.35 -9.84
CA ARG A 222 5.40 -2.89 -9.17
C ARG A 222 4.24 -2.94 -10.14
N LEU A 223 3.30 -3.88 -9.96
CA LEU A 223 2.06 -3.99 -10.72
C LEU A 223 0.88 -3.57 -9.84
N PHE A 224 0.03 -2.67 -10.33
CA PHE A 224 -1.17 -2.24 -9.61
C PHE A 224 -2.35 -3.15 -9.90
N VAL A 225 -3.12 -3.43 -8.85
CA VAL A 225 -4.34 -4.23 -8.88
C VAL A 225 -5.49 -3.40 -8.32
N VAL A 226 -6.63 -3.41 -9.00
CA VAL A 226 -7.88 -2.79 -8.56
C VAL A 226 -8.99 -3.82 -8.65
N ASN A 227 -9.80 -3.96 -7.59
CA ASN A 227 -10.88 -4.95 -7.52
C ASN A 227 -10.41 -6.40 -7.76
N GLY A 228 -9.17 -6.73 -7.37
CA GLY A 228 -8.59 -8.05 -7.60
C GLY A 228 -8.08 -8.32 -9.02
N GLU A 229 -8.10 -7.34 -9.92
CA GLU A 229 -7.64 -7.46 -11.31
C GLU A 229 -6.46 -6.53 -11.59
N ALA A 230 -5.53 -6.94 -12.45
CA ALA A 230 -4.44 -6.08 -12.90
C ALA A 230 -5.00 -4.79 -13.53
N LEU A 231 -4.62 -3.64 -12.98
CA LEU A 231 -5.14 -2.34 -13.43
C LEU A 231 -4.73 -2.08 -14.88
N LYS A 232 -5.74 -2.06 -15.75
CA LYS A 232 -5.57 -1.86 -17.20
C LYS A 232 -6.42 -0.68 -17.67
N TRP A 233 -5.83 0.18 -18.49
CA TRP A 233 -6.53 1.30 -19.13
C TRP A 233 -5.97 1.54 -20.53
N GLU A 234 -6.84 1.78 -21.51
CA GLU A 234 -6.47 2.00 -22.93
C GLU A 234 -5.46 0.97 -23.48
N GLY A 235 -5.64 -0.30 -23.08
CA GLY A 235 -4.78 -1.41 -23.50
C GLY A 235 -3.44 -1.51 -22.77
N LYS A 236 -3.14 -0.61 -21.83
CA LYS A 236 -1.91 -0.57 -21.02
C LYS A 236 -2.16 -1.04 -19.60
N TYR A 237 -1.16 -1.66 -18.97
CA TYR A 237 -1.20 -2.04 -17.57
C TYR A 237 -0.47 -1.01 -16.71
N ALA A 238 -0.98 -0.73 -15.53
CA ALA A 238 -0.34 0.13 -14.55
C ALA A 238 0.80 -0.63 -13.86
N ALA A 239 1.98 -0.60 -14.47
CA ALA A 239 3.16 -1.26 -13.96
C ALA A 239 4.41 -0.41 -14.18
N ILE A 240 5.37 -0.53 -13.26
CA ILE A 240 6.70 0.06 -13.35
C ILE A 240 7.76 -0.97 -12.95
N ARG A 241 8.87 -1.04 -13.67
CA ARG A 241 10.07 -1.75 -13.21
C ARG A 241 10.86 -0.78 -12.34
N ARG A 242 11.23 -1.23 -11.14
CA ARG A 242 12.13 -0.48 -10.25
C ARG A 242 13.51 -1.13 -10.33
N VAL A 243 14.50 -0.35 -10.70
CA VAL A 243 15.88 -0.82 -10.87
C VAL A 243 16.78 0.00 -9.97
N ASN A 244 17.66 -0.66 -9.23
CA ASN A 244 18.75 -0.01 -8.55
C ASN A 244 20.01 -0.11 -9.42
N LYS A 245 20.65 1.04 -9.71
CA LYS A 245 21.89 1.09 -10.50
C LYS A 245 23.16 0.88 -9.67
N THR A 246 23.00 0.69 -8.35
CA THR A 246 24.10 0.40 -7.44
C THR A 246 24.15 -1.10 -7.14
N GLU A 247 25.18 -1.57 -6.43
CA GLU A 247 25.26 -2.96 -5.95
C GLU A 247 24.26 -3.30 -4.81
N ASP A 248 23.40 -2.36 -4.44
CA ASP A 248 22.36 -2.56 -3.44
C ASP A 248 21.25 -3.47 -4.00
N ILE A 249 20.92 -4.51 -3.26
CA ILE A 249 19.85 -5.46 -3.62
C ILE A 249 18.44 -4.85 -3.55
N ARG A 250 18.31 -3.66 -2.97
CA ARG A 250 17.03 -2.97 -2.81
C ARG A 250 16.72 -2.14 -4.05
N SER A 251 15.61 -2.43 -4.71
CA SER A 251 15.16 -1.76 -5.94
C SER A 251 14.13 -0.65 -5.69
N ASN A 252 13.65 -0.48 -4.45
CA ASN A 252 12.62 0.49 -4.12
C ASN A 252 13.09 1.96 -4.32
N MET A 253 12.16 2.84 -4.71
CA MET A 253 12.42 4.24 -5.04
C MET A 253 13.04 5.01 -3.86
N SER A 254 12.64 4.71 -2.62
CA SER A 254 13.19 5.34 -1.40
C SER A 254 14.67 4.99 -1.15
N ALA A 255 15.19 3.91 -1.76
CA ALA A 255 16.60 3.54 -1.71
C ALA A 255 17.41 4.04 -2.94
N GLY A 256 16.85 4.97 -3.74
CA GLY A 256 17.52 5.54 -4.91
C GLY A 256 17.27 4.78 -6.22
N GLY A 257 16.30 3.87 -6.23
CA GLY A 257 15.86 3.18 -7.46
C GLY A 257 15.30 4.13 -8.51
N SER A 258 15.42 3.77 -9.79
CA SER A 258 14.77 4.43 -10.92
C SER A 258 13.58 3.62 -11.41
N ALA A 259 12.55 4.31 -11.91
CA ALA A 259 11.40 3.69 -12.53
C ALA A 259 11.59 3.60 -14.04
N GLU A 260 11.32 2.44 -14.60
CA GLU A 260 11.40 2.19 -16.05
C GLU A 260 10.09 1.53 -16.52
N LYS A 261 9.82 1.71 -17.81
CA LYS A 261 8.69 1.05 -18.47
C LYS A 261 8.91 -0.47 -18.49
N VAL A 262 7.84 -1.21 -18.24
CA VAL A 262 7.85 -2.67 -18.27
C VAL A 262 6.66 -3.24 -19.04
N LYS A 263 6.89 -4.29 -19.80
CA LYS A 263 5.80 -5.06 -20.42
C LYS A 263 5.30 -6.08 -19.40
N VAL A 264 4.03 -6.00 -19.03
CA VAL A 264 3.37 -7.04 -18.23
C VAL A 264 3.18 -8.28 -19.11
N ASP A 265 3.69 -9.41 -18.66
CA ASP A 265 3.61 -10.70 -19.33
C ASP A 265 2.55 -11.63 -18.70
N ASP A 266 2.34 -12.79 -19.32
CA ASP A 266 1.34 -13.75 -18.88
C ASP A 266 1.66 -14.32 -17.50
N THR A 267 2.94 -14.49 -17.14
CA THR A 267 3.37 -14.96 -15.81
C THR A 267 2.94 -14.00 -14.71
N MET A 268 3.08 -12.69 -14.94
CA MET A 268 2.64 -11.68 -13.98
C MET A 268 1.10 -11.68 -13.83
N LEU A 269 0.37 -11.89 -14.93
CA LEU A 269 -1.09 -11.99 -14.90
C LEU A 269 -1.56 -13.26 -14.18
N GLU A 270 -0.88 -14.41 -14.39
CA GLU A 270 -1.15 -15.66 -13.67
C GLU A 270 -0.95 -15.50 -12.16
N ILE A 271 0.06 -14.74 -11.73
CA ILE A 271 0.24 -14.40 -10.31
C ILE A 271 -0.98 -13.62 -9.79
N VAL A 272 -1.44 -12.59 -10.52
CA VAL A 272 -2.63 -11.81 -10.14
C VAL A 272 -3.85 -12.72 -10.01
N ASP A 273 -4.10 -13.58 -11.01
CA ASP A 273 -5.25 -14.50 -11.01
C ASP A 273 -5.19 -15.49 -9.84
N THR A 274 -3.98 -15.98 -9.51
CA THR A 274 -3.77 -16.90 -8.38
C THR A 274 -4.09 -16.26 -7.03
N ILE A 275 -3.74 -14.99 -6.84
CA ILE A 275 -3.96 -14.29 -5.56
C ILE A 275 -5.32 -13.57 -5.48
N ARG A 276 -5.97 -13.35 -6.62
CA ARG A 276 -7.25 -12.65 -6.72
C ARG A 276 -8.31 -13.13 -5.74
N PRO A 277 -8.56 -14.45 -5.56
CA PRO A 277 -9.59 -14.91 -4.62
C PRO A 277 -9.38 -14.40 -3.19
N LYS A 278 -8.14 -14.34 -2.71
CA LYS A 278 -7.81 -13.83 -1.38
C LYS A 278 -7.98 -12.31 -1.31
N LEU A 279 -7.53 -11.57 -2.32
CA LEU A 279 -7.70 -10.12 -2.39
C LEU A 279 -9.19 -9.71 -2.39
N VAL A 280 -10.01 -10.43 -3.15
CA VAL A 280 -11.46 -10.21 -3.22
C VAL A 280 -12.12 -10.57 -1.89
N LEU A 281 -11.77 -11.72 -1.31
CA LEU A 281 -12.29 -12.16 -0.01
C LEU A 281 -11.98 -11.13 1.09
N ASP A 282 -10.84 -10.46 1.02
CA ASP A 282 -10.40 -9.49 2.01
C ASP A 282 -10.85 -8.04 1.70
N GLY A 283 -11.55 -7.81 0.60
CA GLY A 283 -12.01 -6.47 0.24
C GLY A 283 -10.87 -5.49 -0.06
N MET A 284 -9.80 -5.99 -0.71
CA MET A 284 -8.63 -5.19 -1.08
C MET A 284 -8.88 -4.48 -2.42
N PHE A 285 -9.25 -3.22 -2.35
CA PHE A 285 -9.60 -2.38 -3.49
C PHE A 285 -8.40 -2.02 -4.37
N LEU A 286 -7.40 -1.37 -3.77
CA LEU A 286 -6.20 -0.89 -4.47
C LEU A 286 -4.95 -1.50 -3.83
N VAL A 287 -4.21 -2.26 -4.63
CA VAL A 287 -3.06 -3.05 -4.18
C VAL A 287 -1.88 -2.82 -5.10
N GLY A 288 -0.67 -2.81 -4.56
CA GLY A 288 0.58 -2.86 -5.31
C GLY A 288 1.27 -4.20 -5.07
N LEU A 289 1.57 -4.91 -6.15
CA LEU A 289 2.30 -6.17 -6.13
C LEU A 289 3.74 -5.93 -6.52
N ASP A 290 4.68 -6.45 -5.77
CA ASP A 290 6.10 -6.43 -6.11
C ASP A 290 6.52 -7.83 -6.60
N ILE A 291 6.84 -7.93 -7.87
CA ILE A 291 7.07 -9.20 -8.58
C ILE A 291 8.53 -9.27 -9.06
N VAL A 292 9.17 -10.41 -8.80
CA VAL A 292 10.51 -10.75 -9.31
C VAL A 292 10.43 -12.09 -10.04
N GLY A 293 10.63 -12.07 -11.35
CA GLY A 293 10.49 -13.27 -12.19
C GLY A 293 9.06 -13.82 -12.12
N ASP A 294 8.93 -15.03 -11.60
CA ASP A 294 7.67 -15.77 -11.42
C ASP A 294 7.16 -15.75 -9.96
N LYS A 295 7.74 -14.91 -9.10
CA LYS A 295 7.42 -14.85 -7.69
C LYS A 295 6.96 -13.47 -7.26
N LEU A 296 5.90 -13.45 -6.46
CA LEU A 296 5.45 -12.30 -5.72
C LEU A 296 6.33 -12.11 -4.48
N MET A 297 6.99 -10.97 -4.34
CA MET A 297 7.87 -10.68 -3.20
C MET A 297 7.16 -9.95 -2.06
N GLU A 298 6.23 -9.07 -2.40
CA GLU A 298 5.51 -8.24 -1.43
C GLU A 298 4.13 -7.84 -1.97
N ILE A 299 3.18 -7.67 -1.04
CA ILE A 299 1.84 -7.13 -1.31
C ILE A 299 1.65 -5.87 -0.48
N ASN A 300 1.44 -4.75 -1.16
CA ASN A 300 1.24 -3.46 -0.56
C ASN A 300 -0.24 -3.09 -0.58
N VAL A 301 -0.93 -3.21 0.56
CA VAL A 301 -2.39 -3.00 0.69
C VAL A 301 -2.78 -1.70 1.40
N PHE A 302 -1.86 -1.03 2.10
CA PHE A 302 -2.13 0.25 2.76
C PHE A 302 -2.01 1.43 1.80
N SER A 303 -0.79 1.72 1.35
CA SER A 303 -0.52 2.91 0.54
C SER A 303 0.42 2.61 -0.64
N PRO A 304 0.03 1.75 -1.62
CA PRO A 304 0.89 1.50 -2.77
C PRO A 304 1.20 2.81 -3.52
N GLY A 305 2.49 3.10 -3.64
CA GLY A 305 3.01 4.26 -4.34
C GLY A 305 3.41 3.95 -5.79
N GLY A 306 3.55 5.02 -6.63
CA GLY A 306 4.07 4.91 -7.99
C GLY A 306 3.03 4.93 -9.11
N LEU A 307 1.73 5.13 -8.82
CA LEU A 307 0.68 5.12 -9.84
C LEU A 307 0.83 6.28 -10.85
N GLN A 308 1.25 7.46 -10.39
CA GLN A 308 1.56 8.58 -11.29
C GLN A 308 2.72 8.22 -12.22
N GLY A 309 3.81 7.65 -11.68
CA GLY A 309 4.95 7.21 -12.48
C GLY A 309 4.58 6.18 -13.54
N ALA A 310 3.69 5.24 -13.23
CA ALA A 310 3.14 4.31 -14.21
C ALA A 310 2.35 5.04 -15.31
N SER A 311 1.54 6.03 -14.92
CA SER A 311 0.79 6.85 -15.88
C SER A 311 1.71 7.63 -16.82
N ASP A 312 2.74 8.26 -16.28
CA ASP A 312 3.71 9.06 -17.05
C ASP A 312 4.52 8.19 -18.03
N LEU A 313 4.97 7.01 -17.59
CA LEU A 313 5.73 6.06 -18.41
C LEU A 313 4.89 5.42 -19.52
N GLU A 314 3.64 5.10 -19.25
CA GLU A 314 2.73 4.50 -20.25
C GLU A 314 2.03 5.52 -21.13
N GLY A 315 2.00 6.82 -20.73
CA GLY A 315 1.31 7.89 -21.44
C GLY A 315 -0.19 7.81 -21.38
N VAL A 316 -0.75 7.15 -20.32
CA VAL A 316 -2.18 7.02 -20.06
C VAL A 316 -2.49 7.36 -18.59
N ASP A 317 -3.70 7.84 -18.32
CA ASP A 317 -4.10 8.27 -16.98
C ASP A 317 -4.77 7.14 -16.21
N PHE A 318 -4.00 6.38 -15.42
CA PHE A 318 -4.54 5.29 -14.59
C PHE A 318 -5.39 5.76 -13.40
N SER A 319 -5.44 7.06 -13.10
CA SER A 319 -6.39 7.55 -12.11
C SER A 319 -7.85 7.43 -12.57
N ILE A 320 -8.10 7.47 -13.88
CA ILE A 320 -9.45 7.39 -14.45
C ILE A 320 -10.16 6.10 -14.02
N PRO A 321 -9.66 4.89 -14.33
CA PRO A 321 -10.32 3.66 -13.94
C PRO A 321 -10.42 3.47 -12.42
N VAL A 322 -9.45 3.97 -11.64
CA VAL A 322 -9.52 3.93 -10.17
C VAL A 322 -10.67 4.79 -9.65
N ILE A 323 -10.81 6.03 -10.14
CA ILE A 323 -11.86 6.94 -9.71
C ILE A 323 -13.24 6.42 -10.17
N GLN A 324 -13.35 5.91 -11.40
CA GLN A 324 -14.57 5.28 -11.90
C GLN A 324 -15.01 4.10 -11.03
N ALA A 325 -14.05 3.26 -10.59
CA ALA A 325 -14.34 2.17 -9.67
C ALA A 325 -14.89 2.69 -8.32
N ILE A 326 -14.35 3.78 -7.78
CA ILE A 326 -14.86 4.42 -6.56
C ILE A 326 -16.27 4.97 -6.78
N GLU A 327 -16.51 5.66 -7.89
CA GLU A 327 -17.84 6.20 -8.25
C GLU A 327 -18.90 5.10 -8.37
N ASN A 328 -18.54 3.97 -8.99
CA ASN A 328 -19.43 2.81 -9.10
C ASN A 328 -19.78 2.24 -7.72
N LYS A 329 -18.82 2.16 -6.80
CA LYS A 329 -19.08 1.70 -5.42
C LYS A 329 -20.08 2.61 -4.69
N VAL A 330 -19.95 3.93 -4.86
CA VAL A 330 -20.91 4.89 -4.30
C VAL A 330 -22.30 4.72 -4.91
N LYS A 331 -22.38 4.47 -6.22
CA LYS A 331 -23.64 4.15 -6.89
C LYS A 331 -24.25 2.86 -6.34
N TYR A 332 -23.48 1.78 -6.23
CA TYR A 332 -23.96 0.51 -5.67
C TYR A 332 -24.41 0.66 -4.21
N ARG A 333 -23.67 1.41 -3.38
CA ARG A 333 -24.10 1.68 -2.00
C ARG A 333 -25.46 2.38 -1.95
N LYS A 334 -25.74 3.33 -2.85
CA LYS A 334 -27.04 4.01 -2.94
C LYS A 334 -28.17 3.10 -3.40
N GLU A 335 -27.88 2.18 -4.32
CA GLU A 335 -28.88 1.27 -4.88
C GLU A 335 -29.18 0.07 -3.96
N TYR A 336 -28.17 -0.47 -3.30
CA TYR A 336 -28.27 -1.71 -2.53
C TYR A 336 -28.20 -1.50 -1.00
N ALA A 337 -27.92 -0.28 -0.55
CA ALA A 337 -27.76 0.06 0.87
C ALA A 337 -26.86 -0.96 1.62
N ASP A 338 -27.35 -1.51 2.74
CA ASP A 338 -26.60 -2.45 3.56
C ASP A 338 -26.71 -3.93 3.10
N LEU A 339 -27.39 -4.20 1.98
CA LEU A 339 -27.45 -5.54 1.40
C LEU A 339 -26.08 -6.03 0.89
N ILE A 340 -25.20 -5.10 0.52
CA ILE A 340 -23.82 -5.40 0.13
C ILE A 340 -22.88 -4.95 1.25
N SER A 341 -22.14 -5.90 1.83
CA SER A 341 -21.14 -5.59 2.85
C SER A 341 -20.03 -4.70 2.27
N ASN A 342 -19.36 -3.91 3.12
CA ASN A 342 -18.23 -3.08 2.68
C ASN A 342 -17.12 -3.92 2.01
N LYS A 343 -16.82 -5.09 2.57
CA LYS A 343 -15.80 -6.00 2.06
C LYS A 343 -16.08 -6.44 0.61
N LEU A 344 -17.33 -6.81 0.31
CA LEU A 344 -17.73 -7.16 -1.06
C LEU A 344 -17.75 -5.92 -1.95
N LEU A 345 -18.31 -4.81 -1.48
CA LEU A 345 -18.38 -3.56 -2.22
C LEU A 345 -16.99 -3.05 -2.60
N ALA A 346 -15.98 -3.26 -1.76
CA ALA A 346 -14.62 -2.84 -2.02
C ALA A 346 -13.99 -3.50 -3.26
N THR A 347 -14.54 -4.62 -3.75
CA THR A 347 -13.94 -5.39 -4.84
C THR A 347 -14.85 -5.66 -6.05
N ILE A 348 -16.03 -5.03 -6.08
CA ILE A 348 -16.95 -5.07 -7.23
C ILE A 348 -17.01 -3.75 -7.97
#